data_a261542145b6d7a814f4ec11d5ec3f65
#
_entry.id   a261542145b6d7a814f4ec11d5ec3f65
#
_cell.length_a   1.000
_cell.length_b   1.000
_cell.length_c   1.000
_cell.angle_alpha   90.00
_cell.angle_beta   90.00
_cell.angle_gamma   90.00
#
_symmetry.space_group_name_H-M   'P 1'
#
loop_
_entity.id
_entity.type
_entity.pdbx_description
1 polymer ?
#
loop_
_entity_poly.entity_id
_entity_poly.type
_entity_poly.pdbx_seq_one_letter_code
_entity_poly.pdbx_strand_id
1 'polypeptide(L)'
;MIINNSFFLDTHSYLKKIASDIIIPKIGKLNEDEVSTKIDNSKVTSYDVIIENELIKYFKKIGFSNIISEEGNSELIKDHEYLTVDPIDGTRNFINGIKKVAIMLSFIK
;
A
#
# COMPACT_ATOMS: atom_id res chain seq x y z
N MET A 1 17.04 1.33 12.86
CA MET A 1 15.62 1.76 12.88
C MET A 1 14.95 1.29 14.16
N ILE A 2 14.34 2.20 14.88
CA ILE A 2 13.62 1.88 16.10
C ILE A 2 12.11 1.93 15.82
N ILE A 3 11.43 0.80 16.01
CA ILE A 3 9.98 0.72 15.94
C ILE A 3 9.44 0.90 17.35
N ASN A 4 8.86 2.05 17.61
CA ASN A 4 8.34 2.43 18.92
C ASN A 4 6.96 3.08 18.76
N ASN A 5 6.40 3.57 19.87
CA ASN A 5 5.07 4.20 19.84
C ASN A 5 5.01 5.41 18.89
N SER A 6 6.07 6.20 18.83
CA SER A 6 6.16 7.34 17.92
C SER A 6 6.08 6.89 16.47
N PHE A 7 6.79 5.83 16.12
CA PHE A 7 6.72 5.24 14.78
C PHE A 7 5.29 4.83 14.44
N PHE A 8 4.60 4.13 15.33
CA PHE A 8 3.23 3.69 15.06
C PHE A 8 2.25 4.87 14.93
N LEU A 9 2.39 5.87 15.77
CA LEU A 9 1.53 7.06 15.70
C LEU A 9 1.74 7.85 14.41
N ASP A 10 3.00 8.08 14.04
CA ASP A 10 3.34 8.80 12.81
C ASP A 10 2.89 8.02 11.57
N THR A 11 3.11 6.72 11.57
CA THR A 11 2.69 5.86 10.47
C THR A 11 1.17 5.85 10.33
N HIS A 12 0.44 5.71 11.42
CA HIS A 12 -1.01 5.76 11.40
C HIS A 12 -1.52 7.07 10.82
N SER A 13 -0.95 8.20 11.25
CA SER A 13 -1.34 9.51 10.73
C SER A 13 -1.07 9.64 9.23
N TYR A 14 0.06 9.13 8.77
CA TYR A 14 0.42 9.13 7.36
C TYR A 14 -0.54 8.28 6.53
N LEU A 15 -0.82 7.05 6.97
CA LEU A 15 -1.74 6.15 6.26
C LEU A 15 -3.16 6.70 6.23
N LYS A 16 -3.61 7.31 7.32
CA LYS A 16 -4.91 7.96 7.39
C LYS A 16 -5.03 9.09 6.38
N LYS A 17 -3.96 9.86 6.21
CA LYS A 17 -3.92 10.92 5.20
C LYS A 17 -4.02 10.35 3.78
N ILE A 18 -3.27 9.30 3.46
CA ILE A 18 -3.37 8.64 2.16
C ILE A 18 -4.78 8.13 1.91
N ALA A 19 -5.39 7.48 2.89
CA ALA A 19 -6.74 6.97 2.76
C ALA A 19 -7.74 8.11 2.49
N SER A 20 -7.65 9.20 3.23
CA SER A 20 -8.56 10.35 3.08
C SER A 20 -8.36 11.08 1.76
N ASP A 21 -7.11 11.25 1.33
CA ASP A 21 -6.80 12.07 0.15
C ASP A 21 -6.94 11.29 -1.16
N ILE A 22 -6.67 9.98 -1.16
CA ILE A 22 -6.57 9.19 -2.38
C ILE A 22 -7.66 8.12 -2.47
N ILE A 23 -7.86 7.32 -1.43
CA ILE A 23 -8.74 6.14 -1.49
C ILE A 23 -10.21 6.54 -1.40
N ILE A 24 -10.59 7.23 -0.33
CA ILE A 24 -11.99 7.55 -0.04
C ILE A 24 -12.67 8.30 -1.17
N PRO A 25 -12.05 9.33 -1.79
CA PRO A 25 -12.69 10.05 -2.88
C PRO A 25 -12.95 9.21 -4.13
N LYS A 26 -12.28 8.06 -4.26
CA LYS A 26 -12.32 7.23 -5.47
C LYS A 26 -13.07 5.91 -5.32
N ILE A 27 -13.52 5.56 -4.14
CA ILE A 27 -14.28 4.30 -3.95
C ILE A 27 -15.50 4.29 -4.87
N GLY A 28 -15.55 3.31 -5.78
CA GLY A 28 -16.64 3.14 -6.73
C GLY A 28 -16.72 4.20 -7.83
N LYS A 29 -15.68 5.04 -7.98
CA LYS A 29 -15.66 6.16 -8.92
C LYS A 29 -14.53 6.09 -9.93
N LEU A 30 -14.02 4.90 -10.19
CA LEU A 30 -12.91 4.71 -11.12
C LEU A 30 -13.40 4.69 -12.57
N ASN A 31 -12.59 5.24 -13.47
CA ASN A 31 -12.79 5.08 -14.91
C ASN A 31 -12.20 3.74 -15.36
N GLU A 32 -12.66 3.22 -16.50
CA GLU A 32 -12.18 1.93 -17.02
C GLU A 32 -10.67 1.91 -17.27
N ASP A 33 -10.10 3.02 -17.73
CA ASP A 33 -8.66 3.14 -17.99
C ASP A 33 -7.80 3.17 -16.71
N GLU A 34 -8.43 3.32 -15.54
CA GLU A 34 -7.75 3.27 -14.25
C GLU A 34 -7.68 1.86 -13.67
N VAL A 35 -8.33 0.89 -14.30
CA VAL A 35 -8.42 -0.49 -13.83
C VAL A 35 -7.76 -1.43 -14.84
N SER A 36 -6.90 -2.33 -14.35
CA SER A 36 -6.27 -3.37 -15.16
C SER A 36 -6.50 -4.74 -14.54
N THR A 37 -6.39 -5.77 -15.37
CA THR A 37 -6.49 -7.16 -14.93
C THR A 37 -5.14 -7.83 -15.07
N LYS A 38 -4.65 -8.44 -14.00
CA LYS A 38 -3.40 -9.18 -14.01
C LYS A 38 -3.58 -10.56 -14.65
N ILE A 39 -2.47 -11.25 -14.93
CA ILE A 39 -2.47 -12.57 -15.54
C ILE A 39 -3.29 -13.59 -14.73
N ASP A 40 -3.28 -13.48 -13.40
CA ASP A 40 -4.02 -14.35 -12.50
C ASP A 40 -5.50 -13.95 -12.30
N ASN A 41 -6.01 -13.04 -13.13
CA ASN A 41 -7.36 -12.46 -13.05
C ASN A 41 -7.62 -11.52 -11.86
N SER A 42 -6.62 -11.25 -11.04
CA SER A 42 -6.78 -10.23 -10.00
C SER A 42 -6.80 -8.83 -10.63
N LYS A 43 -7.39 -7.88 -9.92
CA LYS A 43 -7.50 -6.50 -10.38
C LYS A 43 -6.42 -5.63 -9.72
N VAL A 44 -5.94 -4.66 -10.48
CA VAL A 44 -5.06 -3.60 -9.99
C VAL A 44 -5.55 -2.28 -10.56
N THR A 45 -5.47 -1.22 -9.77
CA THR A 45 -5.82 0.12 -10.23
C THR A 45 -4.57 0.99 -10.29
N SER A 46 -4.68 2.11 -11.01
CA SER A 46 -3.61 3.10 -11.00
C SER A 46 -3.32 3.61 -9.59
N TYR A 47 -4.32 3.61 -8.70
CA TYR A 47 -4.18 4.05 -7.31
C TYR A 47 -3.40 3.06 -6.46
N ASP A 48 -3.53 1.75 -6.71
CA ASP A 48 -2.65 0.75 -6.08
C ASP A 48 -1.19 1.10 -6.31
N VAL A 49 -0.84 1.42 -7.55
CA VAL A 49 0.54 1.74 -7.94
C VAL A 49 1.00 3.07 -7.34
N ILE A 50 0.16 4.09 -7.39
CA ILE A 50 0.47 5.42 -6.84
C ILE A 50 0.73 5.32 -5.34
N ILE A 51 -0.15 4.65 -4.62
CA ILE A 51 -0.04 4.51 -3.16
C ILE A 51 1.19 3.68 -2.80
N GLU A 52 1.42 2.58 -3.52
CA GLU A 52 2.60 1.75 -3.28
C GLU A 52 3.90 2.56 -3.41
N ASN A 53 4.02 3.35 -4.46
CA ASN A 53 5.20 4.19 -4.67
C ASN A 53 5.37 5.21 -3.56
N GLU A 54 4.29 5.83 -3.10
CA GLU A 54 4.33 6.78 -1.99
C GLU A 54 4.73 6.09 -0.67
N LEU A 55 4.21 4.89 -0.40
CA LEU A 55 4.54 4.13 0.80
C LEU A 55 6.02 3.73 0.80
N ILE A 56 6.52 3.23 -0.32
CA ILE A 56 7.92 2.82 -0.43
C ILE A 56 8.83 4.03 -0.21
N LYS A 57 8.53 5.15 -0.83
CA LYS A 57 9.29 6.38 -0.68
C LYS A 57 9.32 6.85 0.78
N TYR A 58 8.18 6.85 1.43
CA TYR A 58 8.06 7.26 2.83
C TYR A 58 8.90 6.36 3.75
N PHE A 59 8.75 5.05 3.63
CA PHE A 59 9.44 4.12 4.52
C PHE A 59 10.94 4.06 4.27
N LYS A 60 11.38 4.21 3.03
CA LYS A 60 12.81 4.33 2.73
C LYS A 60 13.40 5.58 3.37
N LYS A 61 12.69 6.69 3.33
CA LYS A 61 13.15 7.95 3.91
C LYS A 61 13.35 7.85 5.42
N ILE A 62 12.53 7.07 6.12
CA ILE A 62 12.65 6.91 7.57
C ILE A 62 13.54 5.73 7.97
N GLY A 63 14.18 5.05 7.02
CA GLY A 63 15.24 4.10 7.31
C GLY A 63 15.01 2.65 6.94
N PHE A 64 13.85 2.29 6.37
CA PHE A 64 13.64 0.93 5.89
C PHE A 64 14.33 0.74 4.54
N SER A 65 15.21 -0.24 4.44
CA SER A 65 15.91 -0.55 3.19
C SER A 65 15.34 -1.76 2.48
N ASN A 66 14.66 -2.63 3.20
CA ASN A 66 14.17 -3.91 2.69
C ASN A 66 12.64 -3.92 2.73
N ILE A 67 12.01 -3.57 1.60
CA ILE A 67 10.57 -3.42 1.49
C ILE A 67 10.06 -4.31 0.36
N ILE A 68 9.06 -5.14 0.67
CA ILE A 68 8.37 -5.97 -0.31
C ILE A 68 6.98 -5.43 -0.49
N SER A 69 6.60 -5.22 -1.74
CA SER A 69 5.28 -4.72 -2.08
C SER A 69 4.52 -5.69 -2.98
N GLU A 70 3.20 -5.66 -2.91
CA GLU A 70 2.35 -6.56 -3.69
C GLU A 70 2.43 -6.28 -5.19
N GLU A 71 2.55 -5.01 -5.57
CA GLU A 71 2.50 -4.58 -6.97
C GLU A 71 3.89 -4.34 -7.56
N GLY A 72 4.93 -4.33 -6.77
CA GLY A 72 6.28 -3.98 -7.17
C GLY A 72 7.23 -5.15 -7.22
N ASN A 73 8.40 -4.89 -7.81
CA ASN A 73 9.51 -5.83 -7.90
C ASN A 73 10.51 -5.51 -6.79
N SER A 74 10.20 -5.96 -5.59
CA SER A 74 11.11 -5.81 -4.47
C SER A 74 11.98 -7.05 -4.34
N GLU A 75 13.28 -6.87 -4.26
CA GLU A 75 14.19 -7.97 -3.99
C GLU A 75 14.22 -8.22 -2.49
N LEU A 76 13.88 -9.46 -2.09
CA LEU A 76 14.00 -9.88 -0.71
C LEU A 76 15.45 -10.21 -0.42
N ILE A 77 16.04 -9.47 0.51
CA ILE A 77 17.35 -9.78 1.04
C ILE A 77 17.15 -10.73 2.20
N LYS A 78 17.52 -11.99 2.03
CA LYS A 78 17.42 -13.00 3.08
C LYS A 78 18.25 -12.58 4.29
N ASP A 79 17.81 -13.01 5.46
CA ASP A 79 18.46 -12.77 6.75
C ASP A 79 18.38 -11.32 7.25
N HIS A 80 17.57 -10.49 6.58
CA HIS A 80 17.28 -9.14 7.02
C HIS A 80 15.81 -8.98 7.37
N GLU A 81 15.55 -8.12 8.32
CA GLU A 81 14.19 -7.69 8.61
C GLU A 81 13.62 -6.96 7.39
N TYR A 82 12.33 -7.11 7.17
CA TYR A 82 11.69 -6.45 6.05
C TYR A 82 10.29 -5.98 6.38
N LEU A 83 9.86 -4.99 5.62
CA LEU A 83 8.51 -4.44 5.68
C LEU A 83 7.76 -4.94 4.45
N THR A 84 6.52 -5.39 4.64
CA THR A 84 5.63 -5.66 3.52
C THR A 84 4.57 -4.58 3.44
N VAL A 85 4.20 -4.20 2.23
CA VAL A 85 3.14 -3.21 2.00
C VAL A 85 2.12 -3.76 1.02
N ASP A 86 0.84 -3.60 1.36
CA ASP A 86 -0.28 -3.80 0.44
C ASP A 86 -1.01 -2.46 0.37
N PRO A 87 -0.89 -1.74 -0.76
CA PRO A 87 -1.43 -0.38 -0.85
C PRO A 87 -2.95 -0.32 -0.78
N ILE A 88 -3.64 -1.31 -1.33
CA ILE A 88 -5.09 -1.43 -1.24
C ILE A 88 -5.44 -2.91 -1.09
N ASP A 89 -5.72 -3.33 0.12
CA ASP A 89 -6.35 -4.61 0.36
C ASP A 89 -7.85 -4.47 0.08
N GLY A 90 -8.38 -5.35 -0.75
CA GLY A 90 -9.76 -5.24 -1.20
C GLY A 90 -9.92 -4.40 -2.46
N THR A 91 -9.03 -4.55 -3.44
CA THR A 91 -9.07 -3.80 -4.71
C THR A 91 -10.40 -3.96 -5.43
N ARG A 92 -10.99 -5.16 -5.45
CA ARG A 92 -12.31 -5.37 -6.06
C ARG A 92 -13.40 -4.58 -5.34
N ASN A 93 -13.35 -4.51 -4.02
CA ASN A 93 -14.27 -3.69 -3.23
C ASN A 93 -14.11 -2.21 -3.58
N PHE A 94 -12.87 -1.77 -3.68
CA PHE A 94 -12.54 -0.40 -4.07
C PHE A 94 -13.15 -0.04 -5.43
N ILE A 95 -13.00 -0.91 -6.42
CA ILE A 95 -13.55 -0.73 -7.76
C ILE A 95 -15.08 -0.68 -7.72
N ASN A 96 -15.69 -1.59 -6.97
CA ASN A 96 -17.14 -1.79 -6.95
C ASN A 96 -17.91 -0.89 -5.98
N GLY A 97 -17.22 -0.01 -5.27
CA GLY A 97 -17.88 0.92 -4.34
C GLY A 97 -18.22 0.31 -2.99
N ILE A 98 -17.65 -0.86 -2.67
CA ILE A 98 -17.84 -1.50 -1.37
C ILE A 98 -16.81 -0.94 -0.42
N LYS A 99 -17.27 -0.36 0.69
CA LYS A 99 -16.40 0.36 1.64
C LYS A 99 -15.68 -0.57 2.61
N LYS A 100 -15.06 -1.63 2.09
CA LYS A 100 -14.26 -2.58 2.85
C LYS A 100 -12.89 -2.70 2.21
N VAL A 101 -12.06 -1.69 2.45
CA VAL A 101 -10.71 -1.59 1.93
C VAL A 101 -9.75 -1.20 3.05
N ALA A 102 -8.49 -1.57 2.91
CA ALA A 102 -7.47 -1.27 3.91
C ALA A 102 -6.12 -1.05 3.24
N ILE A 103 -5.25 -0.32 3.92
CA ILE A 103 -3.83 -0.29 3.62
C ILE A 103 -3.17 -1.21 4.66
N MET A 104 -2.39 -2.18 4.22
CA MET A 104 -1.78 -3.15 5.12
C MET A 104 -0.27 -3.03 5.13
N LEU A 105 0.29 -3.01 6.33
CA LEU A 105 1.73 -3.04 6.56
C LEU A 105 2.04 -4.19 7.52
N SER A 106 3.15 -4.88 7.25
CA SER A 106 3.65 -5.88 8.16
C SER A 106 5.16 -5.73 8.31
N PHE A 107 5.63 -5.81 9.53
CA PHE A 107 7.05 -5.83 9.82
C PHE A 107 7.46 -7.25 10.18
N ILE A 108 8.40 -7.81 9.43
CA ILE A 108 8.85 -9.19 9.58
C ILE A 108 10.29 -9.20 10.06
N LYS A 109 10.50 -9.92 11.12
CA LYS A 109 11.84 -10.17 11.67
C LYS A 109 12.39 -11.50 11.21
#